data_7ec6a0313c9b9ad77dcbfa1f386c1c59
#
_entry.id   7ec6a0313c9b9ad77dcbfa1f386c1c59
#
_cell.length_a   1.000
_cell.length_b   1.000
_cell.length_c   1.000
_cell.angle_alpha   90.00
_cell.angle_beta   90.00
_cell.angle_gamma   90.00
#
_symmetry.space_group_name_H-M   'P 1'
#
loop_
_entity.id
_entity.type
_entity.pdbx_description
1 polymer ?
#
loop_
_entity_poly.entity_id
_entity_poly.type
_entity_poly.pdbx_seq_one_letter_code
_entity_poly.pdbx_strand_id
1 'polypeptide(L)'
;MQDLINVFMLFAEEDGEEAMRIIAGVLPPIVGLICVFVFARGTKRKRLIEDTPTSVVKGIFVGLNEVKGNADLIANLRGYLSEQNCCWYSYTIEEHYTRTTTYTDSEGRTKTRTESGWETVASGSNRVPFDLVDETGAVRVIPTDAEMEGNIVFESRSTPGDGLYYEKGPAYAVRGSNYRRRFKERAIVQDDLLYMLGSARIAEDAAKVEIAKEDDIFMITVKSEEQLVSRYGWMVRGGWLGVVVGAALTPVSIGCLIGDRRYDDIWYWMIPAGVGGLVLTTLIYVIYVFNGLVSTKVRLARAWSLIDIQLKRRYDLIGNLVGICKSYLKHEKETHQLVIAARSGKYTQGEAPTDQQVSSTDQVTTAQNQVINQMFALREAYPKLKADTQLIELHKHLTECEERLAIARTFYNEGAGNYNERIRRVPEVLFARMMGYIVAKYYEVSAEHTQPVDVGSLLEKEKAAAGEPVIKAPELIGEDEQLVILALVCLMSADGNIDADEYAAFEKFVADATGSSDIGVARTKAQQALDQVKSGGLEAAEKSCLDRLPSLVGKDIVRSFLQALDDIAEATADGSWDEASMLERFRKAVSDAGKE
;
A
#
# COMPACT_ATOMS: atom_id res chain seq x y z
N MET A 1 23.84 -12.42 -22.59
CA MET A 1 24.43 -13.61 -21.96
C MET A 1 24.72 -14.71 -22.99
N GLN A 2 23.77 -15.00 -23.91
CA GLN A 2 23.94 -15.97 -24.98
C GLN A 2 25.11 -15.59 -25.91
N ASP A 3 25.21 -14.32 -26.27
CA ASP A 3 26.31 -13.84 -27.16
C ASP A 3 27.69 -13.91 -26.49
N LEU A 4 27.74 -13.70 -25.16
CA LEU A 4 28.97 -13.90 -24.38
C LEU A 4 29.38 -15.38 -24.35
N ILE A 5 28.41 -16.28 -24.19
CA ILE A 5 28.64 -17.72 -24.23
C ILE A 5 29.09 -18.14 -25.64
N ASN A 6 28.51 -17.57 -26.69
CA ASN A 6 28.90 -17.87 -28.08
C ASN A 6 30.30 -17.34 -28.41
N VAL A 7 30.69 -16.16 -27.91
CA VAL A 7 32.06 -15.65 -28.02
C VAL A 7 33.03 -16.54 -27.25
N PHE A 8 32.69 -17.01 -26.06
CA PHE A 8 33.48 -17.97 -25.29
C PHE A 8 33.62 -19.33 -26.02
N MET A 9 32.61 -19.76 -26.73
CA MET A 9 32.62 -21.02 -27.49
C MET A 9 33.50 -20.93 -28.74
N LEU A 10 33.59 -19.77 -29.40
CA LEU A 10 34.46 -19.52 -30.53
C LEU A 10 35.97 -19.62 -30.17
N PHE A 11 36.32 -19.20 -28.95
CA PHE A 11 37.69 -19.31 -28.43
C PHE A 11 38.07 -20.73 -27.95
N ALA A 12 37.07 -21.60 -27.72
CA ALA A 12 37.31 -22.98 -27.25
C ALA A 12 37.74 -23.95 -28.37
N GLU A 13 37.75 -23.51 -29.61
CA GLU A 13 37.95 -24.39 -30.77
C GLU A 13 39.39 -24.55 -31.23
N GLU A 14 40.33 -23.67 -30.87
CA GLU A 14 41.70 -23.72 -31.41
C GLU A 14 42.77 -24.28 -30.44
N ASP A 15 42.63 -24.14 -29.12
CA ASP A 15 43.47 -24.84 -28.12
C ASP A 15 42.74 -24.90 -26.78
N GLY A 16 42.18 -26.03 -26.44
CA GLY A 16 41.33 -26.21 -25.27
C GLY A 16 41.97 -25.80 -23.92
N GLU A 17 43.28 -25.83 -23.78
CA GLU A 17 43.98 -25.38 -22.59
C GLU A 17 44.17 -23.85 -22.56
N GLU A 18 44.49 -23.19 -23.67
CA GLU A 18 44.60 -21.72 -23.72
C GLU A 18 43.25 -21.04 -23.55
N ALA A 19 42.20 -21.54 -24.19
CA ALA A 19 40.85 -21.05 -24.02
C ALA A 19 40.36 -21.20 -22.56
N MET A 20 40.67 -22.33 -21.94
CA MET A 20 40.32 -22.56 -20.53
C MET A 20 41.06 -21.60 -19.60
N ARG A 21 42.31 -21.27 -19.87
CA ARG A 21 43.10 -20.26 -19.13
C ARG A 21 42.53 -18.87 -19.27
N ILE A 22 42.17 -18.45 -20.50
CA ILE A 22 41.55 -17.15 -20.76
C ILE A 22 40.19 -17.04 -20.04
N ILE A 23 39.39 -18.08 -20.13
CA ILE A 23 38.09 -18.14 -19.44
C ILE A 23 38.28 -18.03 -17.92
N ALA A 24 39.13 -18.83 -17.33
CA ALA A 24 39.43 -18.81 -15.90
C ALA A 24 40.03 -17.48 -15.43
N GLY A 25 40.77 -16.81 -16.32
CA GLY A 25 41.42 -15.55 -16.06
C GLY A 25 40.51 -14.33 -16.13
N VAL A 26 39.52 -14.33 -17.01
CA VAL A 26 38.68 -13.16 -17.30
C VAL A 26 37.30 -13.22 -16.61
N LEU A 27 36.74 -14.43 -16.49
CA LEU A 27 35.39 -14.61 -15.99
C LEU A 27 35.17 -14.14 -14.52
N PRO A 28 36.04 -14.51 -13.54
CA PRO A 28 35.82 -14.13 -12.15
C PRO A 28 35.77 -12.61 -11.91
N PRO A 29 36.73 -11.79 -12.42
CA PRO A 29 36.63 -10.34 -12.25
C PRO A 29 35.41 -9.71 -12.94
N ILE A 30 35.01 -10.20 -14.12
CA ILE A 30 33.80 -9.72 -14.80
C ILE A 30 32.57 -10.04 -13.98
N VAL A 31 32.44 -11.27 -13.48
CA VAL A 31 31.34 -11.66 -12.60
C VAL A 31 31.34 -10.81 -11.33
N GLY A 32 32.50 -10.55 -10.74
CA GLY A 32 32.64 -9.66 -9.60
C GLY A 32 32.11 -8.25 -9.88
N LEU A 33 32.45 -7.65 -11.03
CA LEU A 33 31.96 -6.33 -11.44
C LEU A 33 30.42 -6.33 -11.67
N ILE A 34 29.90 -7.37 -12.31
CA ILE A 34 28.43 -7.54 -12.46
C ILE A 34 27.77 -7.62 -11.09
N CYS A 35 28.36 -8.35 -10.14
CA CYS A 35 27.85 -8.48 -8.78
C CYS A 35 27.89 -7.14 -8.02
N VAL A 36 28.89 -6.27 -8.24
CA VAL A 36 28.90 -4.89 -7.70
C VAL A 36 27.70 -4.11 -8.21
N PHE A 37 27.42 -4.18 -9.51
CA PHE A 37 26.28 -3.50 -10.12
C PHE A 37 24.94 -4.04 -9.56
N VAL A 38 24.79 -5.36 -9.45
CA VAL A 38 23.60 -6.02 -8.89
C VAL A 38 23.40 -5.61 -7.43
N PHE A 39 24.48 -5.61 -6.63
CA PHE A 39 24.46 -5.17 -5.24
C PHE A 39 24.01 -3.71 -5.12
N ALA A 40 24.62 -2.81 -5.88
CA ALA A 40 24.32 -1.38 -5.86
C ALA A 40 22.85 -1.10 -6.27
N ARG A 41 22.42 -1.70 -7.41
CA ARG A 41 21.04 -1.56 -7.91
C ARG A 41 20.02 -2.15 -6.95
N GLY A 42 20.30 -3.35 -6.40
CA GLY A 42 19.44 -4.01 -5.42
C GLY A 42 19.28 -3.17 -4.14
N THR A 43 20.39 -2.64 -3.63
CA THR A 43 20.40 -1.78 -2.43
C THR A 43 19.62 -0.48 -2.66
N LYS A 44 19.84 0.21 -3.82
CA LYS A 44 19.11 1.45 -4.17
C LYS A 44 17.62 1.20 -4.22
N ARG A 45 17.15 0.13 -4.91
CA ARG A 45 15.72 -0.18 -5.08
C ARG A 45 15.06 -0.62 -3.79
N LYS A 46 15.71 -1.55 -3.06
CA LYS A 46 15.20 -2.01 -1.77
C LYS A 46 14.94 -0.84 -0.82
N ARG A 47 15.94 0.03 -0.67
CA ARG A 47 15.83 1.19 0.23
C ARG A 47 14.79 2.20 -0.23
N LEU A 48 14.63 2.38 -1.54
CA LEU A 48 13.63 3.31 -2.04
C LEU A 48 12.21 2.85 -1.68
N ILE A 49 11.94 1.56 -1.75
CA ILE A 49 10.66 0.96 -1.36
C ILE A 49 10.48 1.06 0.16
N GLU A 50 11.45 0.63 0.96
CA GLU A 50 11.36 0.67 2.43
C GLU A 50 11.26 2.09 3.02
N ASP A 51 11.80 3.11 2.34
CA ASP A 51 11.90 4.47 2.85
C ASP A 51 10.78 5.40 2.34
N THR A 52 9.93 4.96 1.39
CA THR A 52 8.87 5.80 0.83
C THR A 52 7.56 5.42 1.51
N PRO A 53 6.93 6.34 2.25
CA PRO A 53 5.64 6.06 2.87
C PRO A 53 4.55 5.90 1.81
N THR A 54 3.59 4.99 2.07
CA THR A 54 2.44 4.76 1.19
C THR A 54 1.47 5.94 1.28
N SER A 55 1.11 6.50 0.13
CA SER A 55 0.11 7.57 0.02
C SER A 55 -1.22 7.01 -0.44
N VAL A 56 -2.32 7.56 0.07
CA VAL A 56 -3.65 7.35 -0.54
C VAL A 56 -3.80 8.28 -1.75
N VAL A 57 -4.67 7.94 -2.70
CA VAL A 57 -4.86 8.68 -3.95
C VAL A 57 -5.17 10.16 -3.70
N LYS A 58 -6.03 10.48 -2.74
CA LYS A 58 -6.38 11.87 -2.37
C LYS A 58 -5.20 12.66 -1.78
N GLY A 59 -4.20 11.94 -1.24
CA GLY A 59 -3.00 12.49 -0.61
C GLY A 59 -1.79 12.62 -1.54
N ILE A 60 -1.91 12.26 -2.82
CA ILE A 60 -0.81 12.34 -3.78
C ILE A 60 -0.34 13.80 -3.94
N PHE A 61 0.96 14.00 -3.88
CA PHE A 61 1.63 15.28 -4.06
C PHE A 61 2.59 15.24 -5.25
N VAL A 62 2.94 16.40 -5.78
CA VAL A 62 3.93 16.49 -6.89
C VAL A 62 5.28 15.94 -6.45
N GLY A 63 5.82 14.99 -7.21
CA GLY A 63 7.05 14.26 -6.94
C GLY A 63 6.82 12.78 -6.69
N LEU A 64 7.81 12.09 -6.13
CA LEU A 64 7.78 10.64 -5.93
C LEU A 64 6.76 10.25 -4.85
N ASN A 65 5.83 9.38 -5.24
CA ASN A 65 4.82 8.78 -4.36
C ASN A 65 4.87 7.27 -4.49
N GLU A 66 4.53 6.60 -3.39
CA GLU A 66 4.15 5.21 -3.34
C GLU A 66 2.64 5.13 -3.14
N VAL A 67 1.94 4.39 -4.02
CA VAL A 67 0.47 4.28 -3.98
C VAL A 67 0.06 2.83 -4.20
N LYS A 68 -0.96 2.40 -3.47
CA LYS A 68 -1.61 1.09 -3.64
C LYS A 68 -3.07 1.32 -4.03
N GLY A 69 -3.57 0.54 -4.97
CA GLY A 69 -4.96 0.65 -5.43
C GLY A 69 -5.27 -0.34 -6.54
N ASN A 70 -6.51 -0.38 -6.96
CA ASN A 70 -6.97 -1.28 -8.00
C ASN A 70 -6.86 -0.61 -9.38
N ALA A 71 -6.54 -1.41 -10.39
CA ALA A 71 -6.50 -0.96 -11.79
C ALA A 71 -7.91 -0.77 -12.33
N ASP A 72 -8.26 0.44 -12.78
CA ASP A 72 -9.50 0.73 -13.50
C ASP A 72 -9.19 1.05 -14.96
N LEU A 73 -9.75 0.26 -15.87
CA LEU A 73 -9.43 0.30 -17.29
C LEU A 73 -10.25 1.37 -18.01
N ILE A 74 -9.56 2.36 -18.58
CA ILE A 74 -10.20 3.44 -19.36
C ILE A 74 -10.24 3.12 -20.85
N ALA A 75 -9.22 2.41 -21.34
CA ALA A 75 -9.03 2.10 -22.75
C ALA A 75 -9.16 0.60 -22.99
N ASN A 76 -9.76 0.26 -24.13
CA ASN A 76 -9.91 -1.14 -24.56
C ASN A 76 -8.60 -1.67 -25.20
N LEU A 77 -7.66 -2.08 -24.37
CA LEU A 77 -6.51 -2.88 -24.79
C LEU A 77 -6.82 -4.35 -24.51
N ARG A 78 -6.60 -5.21 -25.50
CA ARG A 78 -6.74 -6.67 -25.32
C ARG A 78 -5.38 -7.34 -25.35
N GLY A 79 -5.19 -8.31 -24.46
CA GLY A 79 -4.04 -9.19 -24.46
C GLY A 79 -3.88 -9.89 -25.80
N TYR A 80 -2.64 -10.12 -26.23
CA TYR A 80 -2.36 -10.75 -27.53
C TYR A 80 -2.74 -12.24 -27.56
N LEU A 81 -2.48 -12.95 -26.47
CA LEU A 81 -2.76 -14.40 -26.35
C LEU A 81 -4.07 -14.65 -25.61
N SER A 82 -4.30 -14.00 -24.49
CA SER A 82 -5.46 -14.19 -23.62
C SER A 82 -6.74 -13.54 -24.14
N GLU A 83 -6.60 -12.51 -24.97
CA GLU A 83 -7.70 -11.66 -25.47
C GLU A 83 -8.51 -10.96 -24.36
N GLN A 84 -8.03 -11.00 -23.12
CA GLN A 84 -8.64 -10.32 -21.98
C GLN A 84 -8.39 -8.81 -22.03
N ASN A 85 -9.33 -8.02 -21.52
CA ASN A 85 -9.14 -6.58 -21.37
C ASN A 85 -8.10 -6.30 -20.30
N CYS A 86 -7.12 -5.43 -20.61
CA CYS A 86 -6.00 -5.11 -19.73
C CYS A 86 -5.51 -3.69 -19.99
N CYS A 87 -4.75 -3.11 -19.07
CA CYS A 87 -4.02 -1.85 -19.30
C CYS A 87 -2.59 -2.07 -19.78
N TRP A 88 -2.07 -3.27 -19.58
CA TRP A 88 -0.76 -3.68 -20.04
C TRP A 88 -0.71 -5.19 -20.25
N TYR A 89 -0.01 -5.61 -21.29
CA TYR A 89 0.39 -6.99 -21.47
C TYR A 89 1.81 -7.10 -21.99
N SER A 90 2.43 -8.24 -21.73
CA SER A 90 3.70 -8.68 -22.32
C SER A 90 3.63 -10.16 -22.59
N TYR A 91 3.86 -10.54 -23.86
CA TYR A 91 3.87 -11.94 -24.26
C TYR A 91 5.24 -12.37 -24.76
N THR A 92 5.51 -13.66 -24.59
CA THR A 92 6.70 -14.34 -25.11
C THR A 92 6.28 -15.69 -25.66
N ILE A 93 6.72 -15.97 -26.89
CA ILE A 93 6.54 -17.25 -27.57
C ILE A 93 7.92 -17.82 -27.79
N GLU A 94 8.14 -19.03 -27.28
CA GLU A 94 9.43 -19.71 -27.39
C GLU A 94 9.23 -21.05 -28.05
N GLU A 95 10.19 -21.45 -28.88
CA GLU A 95 10.19 -22.72 -29.61
C GLU A 95 11.33 -23.59 -29.14
N HIS A 96 11.04 -24.85 -28.88
CA HIS A 96 12.05 -25.81 -28.44
C HIS A 96 12.85 -26.32 -29.64
N TYR A 97 14.19 -26.26 -29.52
CA TYR A 97 15.08 -26.77 -30.55
C TYR A 97 16.02 -27.84 -30.01
N THR A 98 16.50 -28.70 -30.92
CA THR A 98 17.61 -29.61 -30.70
C THR A 98 18.53 -29.51 -31.91
N ARG A 99 19.73 -29.02 -31.69
CA ARG A 99 20.76 -28.81 -32.70
C ARG A 99 21.89 -29.77 -32.45
N THR A 100 22.29 -30.51 -33.49
CA THR A 100 23.44 -31.39 -33.42
C THR A 100 24.55 -30.80 -34.29
N THR A 101 25.67 -30.46 -33.64
CA THR A 101 26.86 -29.95 -34.33
C THR A 101 27.94 -30.99 -34.28
N THR A 102 28.53 -31.27 -35.40
CA THR A 102 29.65 -32.19 -35.54
C THR A 102 30.92 -31.36 -35.65
N TYR A 103 31.92 -31.67 -34.82
CA TYR A 103 33.22 -31.02 -34.86
C TYR A 103 34.31 -32.08 -34.80
N THR A 104 35.48 -31.75 -35.38
CA THR A 104 36.65 -32.62 -35.34
C THR A 104 37.53 -32.16 -34.20
N ASP A 105 37.91 -33.08 -33.30
CA ASP A 105 38.80 -32.77 -32.20
C ASP A 105 40.27 -32.66 -32.68
N SER A 106 41.16 -32.21 -31.79
CA SER A 106 42.59 -32.07 -32.07
C SER A 106 43.31 -33.39 -32.47
N GLU A 107 42.66 -34.54 -32.22
CA GLU A 107 43.15 -35.87 -32.61
C GLU A 107 42.56 -36.36 -33.94
N GLY A 108 41.83 -35.50 -34.67
CA GLY A 108 41.21 -35.86 -35.94
C GLY A 108 39.96 -36.69 -35.81
N ARG A 109 39.37 -36.86 -34.62
CA ARG A 109 38.15 -37.65 -34.40
C ARG A 109 36.90 -36.77 -34.50
N THR A 110 35.97 -37.21 -35.26
CA THR A 110 34.66 -36.56 -35.38
C THR A 110 33.86 -36.76 -34.11
N LYS A 111 33.55 -35.68 -33.38
CA LYS A 111 32.66 -35.68 -32.21
C LYS A 111 31.36 -34.96 -32.52
N THR A 112 30.31 -35.38 -31.91
CA THR A 112 28.96 -34.80 -32.09
C THR A 112 28.54 -34.19 -30.76
N ARG A 113 28.16 -32.92 -30.81
CA ARG A 113 27.57 -32.20 -29.66
C ARG A 113 26.11 -31.90 -29.95
N THR A 114 25.24 -32.35 -29.10
CA THR A 114 23.81 -32.07 -29.17
C THR A 114 23.44 -31.02 -28.13
N GLU A 115 22.83 -29.94 -28.60
CA GLU A 115 22.39 -28.82 -27.80
C GLU A 115 20.88 -28.68 -27.92
N SER A 116 20.15 -28.60 -26.81
CA SER A 116 18.71 -28.39 -26.79
C SER A 116 18.35 -27.24 -25.87
N GLY A 117 17.33 -26.48 -26.25
CA GLY A 117 16.90 -25.31 -25.49
C GLY A 117 15.63 -24.70 -26.03
N TRP A 118 15.27 -23.57 -25.48
CA TRP A 118 14.13 -22.76 -25.91
C TRP A 118 14.64 -21.47 -26.52
N GLU A 119 14.18 -21.16 -27.73
CA GLU A 119 14.51 -19.94 -28.45
C GLU A 119 13.27 -19.06 -28.57
N THR A 120 13.39 -17.79 -28.21
CA THR A 120 12.29 -16.82 -28.34
C THR A 120 12.04 -16.53 -29.81
N VAL A 121 10.86 -16.88 -30.31
CA VAL A 121 10.46 -16.69 -31.72
C VAL A 121 9.59 -15.46 -31.93
N ALA A 122 8.88 -15.04 -30.90
CA ALA A 122 8.13 -13.79 -30.89
C ALA A 122 7.97 -13.27 -29.47
N SER A 123 8.01 -11.96 -29.33
CA SER A 123 7.70 -11.28 -28.07
C SER A 123 7.16 -9.89 -28.38
N GLY A 124 6.33 -9.37 -27.49
CA GLY A 124 5.81 -8.02 -27.61
C GLY A 124 5.15 -7.57 -26.32
N SER A 125 4.94 -6.28 -26.22
CA SER A 125 4.22 -5.68 -25.10
C SER A 125 3.48 -4.44 -25.57
N ASN A 126 2.35 -4.16 -24.96
CA ASN A 126 1.61 -2.92 -25.18
C ASN A 126 1.06 -2.39 -23.86
N ARG A 127 0.82 -1.09 -23.79
CA ARG A 127 0.33 -0.40 -22.60
C ARG A 127 -0.54 0.79 -22.97
N VAL A 128 -1.52 1.07 -22.13
CA VAL A 128 -2.42 2.21 -22.27
C VAL A 128 -2.57 2.91 -20.91
N PRO A 129 -2.92 4.20 -20.89
CA PRO A 129 -3.28 4.89 -19.66
C PRO A 129 -4.47 4.20 -18.97
N PHE A 130 -4.45 4.22 -17.65
CA PHE A 130 -5.51 3.67 -16.80
C PHE A 130 -5.66 4.53 -15.54
N ASP A 131 -6.72 4.32 -14.78
CA ASP A 131 -6.87 4.97 -13.49
C ASP A 131 -6.51 3.97 -12.36
N LEU A 132 -5.78 4.45 -11.37
CA LEU A 132 -5.55 3.72 -10.13
C LEU A 132 -6.57 4.22 -9.11
N VAL A 133 -7.37 3.32 -8.57
CA VAL A 133 -8.50 3.63 -7.69
C VAL A 133 -8.25 3.04 -6.31
N ASP A 134 -8.46 3.85 -5.28
CA ASP A 134 -8.52 3.44 -3.89
C ASP A 134 -9.82 3.97 -3.23
N GLU A 135 -9.99 3.74 -1.93
CA GLU A 135 -11.15 4.22 -1.16
C GLU A 135 -11.30 5.76 -1.16
N THR A 136 -10.25 6.50 -1.48
CA THR A 136 -10.22 7.97 -1.42
C THR A 136 -10.44 8.64 -2.77
N GLY A 137 -10.29 7.92 -3.88
CA GLY A 137 -10.49 8.46 -5.21
C GLY A 137 -9.77 7.71 -6.33
N ALA A 138 -9.63 8.37 -7.47
CA ALA A 138 -8.97 7.85 -8.65
C ALA A 138 -7.87 8.81 -9.14
N VAL A 139 -6.74 8.27 -9.59
CA VAL A 139 -5.64 9.04 -10.20
C VAL A 139 -5.27 8.44 -11.55
N ARG A 140 -5.10 9.30 -12.56
CA ARG A 140 -4.64 8.91 -13.89
C ARG A 140 -3.19 8.46 -13.87
N VAL A 141 -2.92 7.28 -14.45
CA VAL A 141 -1.58 6.72 -14.61
C VAL A 141 -1.23 6.68 -16.10
N ILE A 142 -0.09 7.27 -16.45
CA ILE A 142 0.48 7.23 -17.80
C ILE A 142 1.70 6.31 -17.76
N PRO A 143 1.56 5.02 -18.12
CA PRO A 143 2.59 4.00 -17.88
C PRO A 143 3.75 4.05 -18.89
N THR A 144 3.95 5.17 -19.59
CA THR A 144 5.07 5.34 -20.54
C THR A 144 6.39 5.14 -19.81
N ASP A 145 7.23 4.24 -20.32
CA ASP A 145 8.53 3.85 -19.74
C ASP A 145 8.49 3.32 -18.29
N ALA A 146 7.34 2.89 -17.81
CA ALA A 146 7.22 2.19 -16.54
C ALA A 146 7.81 0.77 -16.64
N GLU A 147 8.47 0.33 -15.56
CA GLU A 147 8.78 -1.09 -15.35
C GLU A 147 7.49 -1.77 -14.88
N MET A 148 6.85 -2.55 -15.76
CA MET A 148 5.57 -3.19 -15.48
C MET A 148 5.74 -4.68 -15.22
N GLU A 149 5.06 -5.20 -14.20
CA GLU A 149 5.02 -6.63 -13.87
C GLU A 149 3.61 -7.02 -13.49
N GLY A 150 2.96 -7.85 -14.32
CA GLY A 150 1.60 -8.35 -14.12
C GLY A 150 1.55 -9.84 -13.81
N ASN A 151 0.36 -10.33 -13.56
CA ASN A 151 0.08 -11.74 -13.37
C ASN A 151 0.21 -12.52 -14.69
N ILE A 152 0.46 -13.84 -14.60
CA ILE A 152 0.39 -14.72 -15.76
C ILE A 152 -1.09 -14.95 -16.05
N VAL A 153 -1.58 -14.40 -17.17
CA VAL A 153 -2.98 -14.54 -17.61
C VAL A 153 -3.16 -15.63 -18.65
N PHE A 154 -2.07 -16.01 -19.32
CA PHE A 154 -2.07 -17.09 -20.31
C PHE A 154 -0.75 -17.86 -20.27
N GLU A 155 -0.83 -19.17 -20.18
CA GLU A 155 0.31 -20.07 -20.34
C GLU A 155 -0.16 -21.36 -21.01
N SER A 156 0.40 -21.67 -22.17
CA SER A 156 0.07 -22.86 -22.93
C SER A 156 1.28 -23.42 -23.68
N ARG A 157 1.24 -24.71 -23.95
CA ARG A 157 2.17 -25.40 -24.84
C ARG A 157 1.42 -25.92 -26.03
N SER A 158 1.97 -25.75 -27.24
CA SER A 158 1.31 -26.07 -28.48
C SER A 158 2.27 -26.77 -29.42
N THR A 159 1.68 -27.57 -30.29
CA THR A 159 2.32 -28.29 -31.39
C THR A 159 1.63 -27.89 -32.70
N PRO A 160 2.19 -28.20 -33.91
CA PRO A 160 1.60 -27.81 -35.19
C PRO A 160 0.17 -28.33 -35.44
N GLY A 161 -0.29 -29.32 -34.70
CA GLY A 161 -1.68 -29.81 -34.75
C GLY A 161 -2.68 -28.90 -34.02
N ASP A 162 -2.18 -27.99 -33.17
CA ASP A 162 -3.01 -27.05 -32.46
C ASP A 162 -3.05 -25.71 -33.21
N GLY A 163 -4.25 -25.15 -33.42
CA GLY A 163 -4.42 -23.86 -34.12
C GLY A 163 -3.52 -22.74 -33.56
N LEU A 164 -3.37 -22.69 -32.26
CA LEU A 164 -2.55 -21.68 -31.54
C LEU A 164 -1.10 -21.60 -32.07
N TYR A 165 -0.51 -22.72 -32.53
CA TYR A 165 0.88 -22.78 -32.98
C TYR A 165 1.14 -21.80 -34.14
N TYR A 166 0.25 -21.70 -35.11
CA TYR A 166 0.38 -20.83 -36.29
C TYR A 166 -0.44 -19.54 -36.19
N GLU A 167 -1.56 -19.54 -35.47
CA GLU A 167 -2.42 -18.35 -35.36
C GLU A 167 -1.76 -17.19 -34.59
N LYS A 168 -1.08 -17.50 -33.49
CA LYS A 168 -0.44 -16.49 -32.63
C LYS A 168 1.08 -16.54 -32.74
N GLY A 169 1.67 -17.58 -33.34
CA GLY A 169 3.11 -17.71 -33.51
C GLY A 169 3.56 -17.39 -34.92
N PRO A 170 4.87 -17.22 -35.19
CA PRO A 170 5.40 -17.02 -36.53
C PRO A 170 5.17 -18.26 -37.41
N ALA A 171 5.03 -18.03 -38.71
CA ALA A 171 4.81 -19.09 -39.68
C ALA A 171 6.02 -20.04 -39.89
N TYR A 172 7.22 -19.57 -39.53
CA TYR A 172 8.46 -20.33 -39.67
C TYR A 172 8.90 -20.93 -38.33
N ALA A 173 9.50 -22.11 -38.41
CA ALA A 173 10.11 -22.77 -37.28
C ALA A 173 11.61 -22.41 -37.17
N VAL A 174 12.16 -22.44 -35.95
CA VAL A 174 13.61 -22.24 -35.74
C VAL A 174 14.42 -23.42 -36.28
N ARG A 175 15.67 -23.19 -36.60
CA ARG A 175 16.55 -24.28 -37.08
C ARG A 175 16.68 -25.36 -35.99
N GLY A 176 16.46 -26.61 -36.39
CA GLY A 176 16.46 -27.74 -35.46
C GLY A 176 15.26 -27.79 -34.51
N SER A 177 14.15 -27.21 -34.93
CA SER A 177 12.90 -27.20 -34.15
C SER A 177 12.40 -28.61 -33.85
N ASN A 178 11.92 -28.79 -32.64
CA ASN A 178 11.14 -29.97 -32.24
C ASN A 178 9.64 -29.74 -32.39
N TYR A 179 9.24 -28.63 -33.01
CA TYR A 179 7.84 -28.25 -33.23
C TYR A 179 7.03 -28.18 -31.94
N ARG A 180 7.64 -27.73 -30.88
CA ARG A 180 7.00 -27.49 -29.59
C ARG A 180 7.16 -26.02 -29.24
N ARG A 181 6.05 -25.30 -29.05
CA ARG A 181 6.02 -23.90 -28.60
C ARG A 181 5.45 -23.79 -27.21
N ARG A 182 5.99 -22.85 -26.45
CA ARG A 182 5.37 -22.37 -25.22
C ARG A 182 4.99 -20.92 -25.38
N PHE A 183 3.75 -20.64 -25.02
CA PHE A 183 3.14 -19.32 -25.08
C PHE A 183 2.96 -18.85 -23.66
N LYS A 184 3.41 -17.65 -23.37
CA LYS A 184 3.27 -17.06 -22.06
C LYS A 184 2.90 -15.59 -22.19
N GLU A 185 1.83 -15.17 -21.52
CA GLU A 185 1.43 -13.77 -21.43
C GLU A 185 1.25 -13.37 -19.98
N ARG A 186 1.76 -12.19 -19.68
CA ARG A 186 1.49 -11.49 -18.43
C ARG A 186 0.71 -10.25 -18.74
N ALA A 187 -0.28 -9.94 -17.91
CA ALA A 187 -1.09 -8.74 -18.05
C ALA A 187 -1.44 -8.14 -16.69
N ILE A 188 -1.87 -6.89 -16.72
CA ILE A 188 -2.56 -6.21 -15.63
C ILE A 188 -4.00 -6.01 -16.12
N VAL A 189 -4.93 -6.70 -15.46
CA VAL A 189 -6.35 -6.70 -15.82
C VAL A 189 -7.15 -5.77 -14.92
N GLN A 190 -8.45 -5.64 -15.21
CA GLN A 190 -9.39 -4.88 -14.39
C GLN A 190 -9.35 -5.38 -12.95
N ASP A 191 -9.41 -4.47 -11.99
CA ASP A 191 -9.44 -4.72 -10.54
C ASP A 191 -8.21 -5.42 -9.94
N ASP A 192 -7.12 -5.60 -10.72
CA ASP A 192 -5.85 -6.05 -10.16
C ASP A 192 -5.33 -5.06 -9.11
N LEU A 193 -5.02 -5.57 -7.92
CA LEU A 193 -4.39 -4.76 -6.88
C LEU A 193 -2.94 -4.47 -7.26
N LEU A 194 -2.63 -3.19 -7.42
CA LEU A 194 -1.33 -2.71 -7.85
C LEU A 194 -0.55 -2.04 -6.71
N TYR A 195 0.73 -2.31 -6.67
CA TYR A 195 1.73 -1.52 -5.99
C TYR A 195 2.42 -0.63 -7.02
N MET A 196 2.43 0.65 -6.80
CA MET A 196 3.02 1.62 -7.71
C MET A 196 3.98 2.56 -6.99
N LEU A 197 5.15 2.75 -7.57
CA LEU A 197 6.14 3.73 -7.16
C LEU A 197 6.47 4.61 -8.37
N GLY A 198 6.02 5.87 -8.35
CA GLY A 198 6.16 6.78 -9.48
C GLY A 198 6.01 8.25 -9.09
N SER A 199 6.41 9.14 -9.99
CA SER A 199 6.33 10.57 -9.76
C SER A 199 5.00 11.12 -10.23
N ALA A 200 4.33 11.86 -9.36
CA ALA A 200 3.12 12.58 -9.69
C ALA A 200 3.47 13.99 -10.19
N ARG A 201 2.80 14.42 -11.25
CA ARG A 201 2.92 15.75 -11.84
C ARG A 201 1.55 16.36 -12.06
N ILE A 202 1.52 17.67 -12.26
CA ILE A 202 0.31 18.36 -12.67
C ILE A 202 0.09 18.08 -14.16
N ALA A 203 -1.09 17.56 -14.51
CA ALA A 203 -1.46 17.33 -15.91
C ALA A 203 -1.46 18.65 -16.69
N GLU A 204 -1.33 18.59 -18.02
CA GLU A 204 -1.38 19.77 -18.88
C GLU A 204 -2.68 20.57 -18.71
N ASP A 205 -3.75 19.91 -18.28
CA ASP A 205 -5.07 20.49 -17.99
C ASP A 205 -5.14 21.18 -16.60
N ALA A 206 -4.01 21.48 -15.97
CA ALA A 206 -3.77 22.25 -14.74
C ALA A 206 -4.67 21.95 -13.51
N ALA A 207 -5.72 21.14 -13.66
CA ALA A 207 -6.69 20.85 -12.61
C ALA A 207 -6.52 19.46 -11.97
N LYS A 208 -5.75 18.56 -12.58
CA LYS A 208 -5.63 17.16 -12.15
C LYS A 208 -4.17 16.75 -11.98
N VAL A 209 -3.94 15.90 -11.01
CA VAL A 209 -2.64 15.25 -10.82
C VAL A 209 -2.66 13.92 -11.59
N GLU A 210 -1.58 13.63 -12.30
CA GLU A 210 -1.35 12.37 -12.99
C GLU A 210 -0.01 11.77 -12.55
N ILE A 211 0.11 10.44 -12.61
CA ILE A 211 1.36 9.75 -12.33
C ILE A 211 2.00 9.35 -13.64
N ALA A 212 3.23 9.85 -13.85
CA ALA A 212 4.02 9.61 -15.05
C ALA A 212 5.50 9.47 -14.69
N LYS A 213 6.33 9.10 -15.66
CA LYS A 213 7.77 9.03 -15.46
C LYS A 213 8.38 10.43 -15.49
N GLU A 214 8.89 10.88 -14.37
CA GLU A 214 9.76 12.06 -14.25
C GLU A 214 11.14 11.69 -13.68
N ASP A 215 11.17 10.73 -12.76
CA ASP A 215 12.39 10.24 -12.11
C ASP A 215 12.91 8.94 -12.76
N ASP A 216 14.11 8.52 -12.34
CA ASP A 216 14.76 7.28 -12.79
C ASP A 216 13.94 6.00 -12.53
N ILE A 217 12.99 6.04 -11.59
CA ILE A 217 12.23 4.88 -11.15
C ILE A 217 10.74 5.13 -11.32
N PHE A 218 10.15 4.34 -12.19
CA PHE A 218 8.71 4.23 -12.34
C PHE A 218 8.35 2.75 -12.45
N MET A 219 7.74 2.21 -11.40
CA MET A 219 7.44 0.79 -11.26
C MET A 219 5.96 0.59 -10.97
N ILE A 220 5.33 -0.35 -11.69
CA ILE A 220 3.94 -0.75 -11.54
C ILE A 220 3.92 -2.28 -11.48
N THR A 221 3.42 -2.85 -10.40
CA THR A 221 3.45 -4.31 -10.20
C THR A 221 2.27 -4.80 -9.37
N VAL A 222 1.85 -6.02 -9.64
CA VAL A 222 0.86 -6.76 -8.83
C VAL A 222 1.47 -7.41 -7.59
N LYS A 223 2.78 -7.30 -7.40
CA LYS A 223 3.46 -7.84 -6.23
C LYS A 223 3.31 -6.91 -5.04
N SER A 224 3.17 -7.50 -3.85
CA SER A 224 3.17 -6.74 -2.61
C SER A 224 4.55 -6.13 -2.32
N GLU A 225 4.56 -5.07 -1.53
CA GLU A 225 5.78 -4.42 -1.05
C GLU A 225 6.74 -5.42 -0.39
N GLU A 226 6.25 -6.31 0.47
CA GLU A 226 7.04 -7.33 1.15
C GLU A 226 7.75 -8.28 0.18
N GLN A 227 7.04 -8.70 -0.90
CA GLN A 227 7.61 -9.55 -1.94
C GLN A 227 8.73 -8.82 -2.69
N LEU A 228 8.57 -7.54 -2.96
CA LEU A 228 9.58 -6.70 -3.60
C LEU A 228 10.81 -6.52 -2.70
N VAL A 229 10.60 -6.18 -1.43
CA VAL A 229 11.69 -6.04 -0.44
C VAL A 229 12.45 -7.35 -0.28
N SER A 230 11.76 -8.48 -0.22
CA SER A 230 12.38 -9.81 -0.17
C SER A 230 13.21 -10.09 -1.42
N ARG A 231 12.66 -9.87 -2.63
CA ARG A 231 13.35 -10.05 -3.92
C ARG A 231 14.63 -9.22 -4.01
N TYR A 232 14.55 -7.93 -3.71
CA TYR A 232 15.72 -7.06 -3.73
C TYR A 232 16.69 -7.39 -2.58
N GLY A 233 16.20 -7.88 -1.44
CA GLY A 233 17.03 -8.38 -0.35
C GLY A 233 17.91 -9.56 -0.77
N TRP A 234 17.37 -10.50 -1.55
CA TRP A 234 18.15 -11.60 -2.13
C TRP A 234 19.18 -11.10 -3.15
N MET A 235 18.83 -10.12 -3.98
CA MET A 235 19.79 -9.50 -4.93
C MET A 235 20.96 -8.84 -4.19
N VAL A 236 20.70 -8.16 -3.07
CA VAL A 236 21.74 -7.53 -2.24
C VAL A 236 22.66 -8.59 -1.63
N ARG A 237 22.09 -9.64 -1.01
CA ARG A 237 22.89 -10.72 -0.40
C ARG A 237 23.72 -11.48 -1.43
N GLY A 238 23.10 -11.85 -2.56
CA GLY A 238 23.78 -12.55 -3.65
C GLY A 238 24.87 -11.68 -4.30
N GLY A 239 24.57 -10.39 -4.54
CA GLY A 239 25.54 -9.44 -5.06
C GLY A 239 26.73 -9.26 -4.13
N TRP A 240 26.50 -9.08 -2.82
CA TRP A 240 27.56 -8.98 -1.82
C TRP A 240 28.48 -10.20 -1.82
N LEU A 241 27.87 -11.39 -1.74
CA LEU A 241 28.64 -12.65 -1.77
C LEU A 241 29.45 -12.79 -3.08
N GLY A 242 28.83 -12.47 -4.22
CA GLY A 242 29.48 -12.54 -5.52
C GLY A 242 30.67 -11.59 -5.67
N VAL A 243 30.63 -10.40 -5.06
CA VAL A 243 31.78 -9.48 -5.04
C VAL A 243 32.92 -10.04 -4.20
N VAL A 244 32.63 -10.56 -3.01
CA VAL A 244 33.66 -11.12 -2.13
C VAL A 244 34.32 -12.34 -2.77
N VAL A 245 33.54 -13.24 -3.34
CA VAL A 245 34.05 -14.45 -4.03
C VAL A 245 34.82 -14.05 -5.31
N GLY A 246 34.27 -13.13 -6.12
CA GLY A 246 34.93 -12.65 -7.33
C GLY A 246 36.29 -11.99 -7.04
N ALA A 247 36.35 -11.16 -5.99
CA ALA A 247 37.61 -10.55 -5.56
C ALA A 247 38.62 -11.60 -5.07
N ALA A 248 38.18 -12.58 -4.28
CA ALA A 248 39.02 -13.65 -3.78
C ALA A 248 39.61 -14.53 -4.93
N LEU A 249 38.86 -14.71 -6.01
CA LEU A 249 39.30 -15.48 -7.18
C LEU A 249 40.17 -14.66 -8.16
N THR A 250 40.23 -13.32 -8.03
CA THR A 250 41.00 -12.45 -8.93
C THR A 250 42.50 -12.82 -9.02
N PRO A 251 43.21 -13.16 -7.91
CA PRO A 251 44.63 -13.59 -8.02
C PRO A 251 44.82 -14.86 -8.85
N VAL A 252 43.88 -15.83 -8.69
CA VAL A 252 43.91 -17.05 -9.51
C VAL A 252 43.69 -16.71 -10.99
N SER A 253 42.75 -15.80 -11.26
CA SER A 253 42.50 -15.31 -12.62
C SER A 253 43.75 -14.66 -13.26
N ILE A 254 44.44 -13.82 -12.50
CA ILE A 254 45.70 -13.18 -12.97
C ILE A 254 46.77 -14.24 -13.20
N GLY A 255 46.94 -15.22 -12.29
CA GLY A 255 47.88 -16.33 -12.45
C GLY A 255 47.61 -17.16 -13.71
N CYS A 256 46.35 -17.46 -14.00
CA CYS A 256 45.93 -18.16 -15.21
C CYS A 256 46.30 -17.38 -16.49
N LEU A 257 46.13 -16.05 -16.49
CA LEU A 257 46.46 -15.18 -17.65
C LEU A 257 47.98 -15.06 -17.89
N ILE A 258 48.79 -14.96 -16.82
CA ILE A 258 50.23 -14.80 -16.92
C ILE A 258 50.92 -16.12 -17.30
N GLY A 259 50.22 -17.25 -17.11
CA GLY A 259 50.77 -18.58 -17.47
C GLY A 259 51.92 -19.05 -16.58
N ASP A 260 52.10 -18.41 -15.42
CA ASP A 260 53.13 -18.76 -14.47
C ASP A 260 52.72 -20.01 -13.69
N ARG A 261 53.51 -21.09 -13.81
CA ARG A 261 53.26 -22.40 -13.19
C ARG A 261 53.52 -22.42 -11.67
N ARG A 262 53.86 -21.29 -11.04
CA ARG A 262 54.00 -21.19 -9.57
C ARG A 262 52.66 -21.00 -8.89
N TYR A 263 51.78 -22.01 -9.00
CA TYR A 263 50.48 -22.02 -8.30
C TYR A 263 50.61 -22.03 -6.78
N ASP A 264 51.76 -22.42 -6.22
CA ASP A 264 51.95 -22.59 -4.77
C ASP A 264 51.84 -21.27 -3.99
N ASP A 265 52.14 -20.13 -4.63
CA ASP A 265 52.11 -18.82 -3.99
C ASP A 265 50.82 -18.02 -4.27
N ILE A 266 50.02 -18.40 -5.26
CA ILE A 266 48.80 -17.63 -5.66
C ILE A 266 47.73 -17.63 -4.59
N TRP A 267 47.56 -18.75 -3.89
CA TRP A 267 46.54 -18.86 -2.85
C TRP A 267 46.80 -17.89 -1.68
N TYR A 268 48.05 -17.48 -1.40
CA TYR A 268 48.36 -16.46 -0.41
C TYR A 268 47.75 -15.11 -0.74
N TRP A 269 47.52 -14.81 -2.04
CA TRP A 269 46.91 -13.57 -2.50
C TRP A 269 45.39 -13.62 -2.52
N MET A 270 44.80 -14.81 -2.46
CA MET A 270 43.32 -14.94 -2.44
C MET A 270 42.71 -14.32 -1.19
N ILE A 271 43.32 -14.51 -0.03
CA ILE A 271 42.83 -13.94 1.24
C ILE A 271 42.92 -12.41 1.22
N PRO A 272 44.06 -11.77 0.92
CA PRO A 272 44.11 -10.31 0.83
C PRO A 272 43.17 -9.72 -0.22
N ALA A 273 43.02 -10.37 -1.37
CA ALA A 273 42.09 -9.94 -2.40
C ALA A 273 40.63 -10.06 -1.98
N GLY A 274 40.27 -11.18 -1.31
CA GLY A 274 38.95 -11.36 -0.72
C GLY A 274 38.65 -10.32 0.37
N VAL A 275 39.63 -10.03 1.22
CA VAL A 275 39.53 -8.95 2.22
C VAL A 275 39.40 -7.58 1.54
N GLY A 276 40.15 -7.33 0.45
CA GLY A 276 40.02 -6.12 -0.38
C GLY A 276 38.58 -5.98 -0.94
N GLY A 277 37.99 -7.07 -1.45
CA GLY A 277 36.61 -7.10 -1.91
C GLY A 277 35.59 -6.83 -0.80
N LEU A 278 35.83 -7.38 0.38
CA LEU A 278 35.02 -7.12 1.58
C LEU A 278 35.10 -5.65 1.99
N VAL A 279 36.31 -5.06 2.02
CA VAL A 279 36.50 -3.63 2.33
C VAL A 279 35.82 -2.76 1.29
N LEU A 280 35.97 -3.06 0.00
CA LEU A 280 35.33 -2.30 -1.08
C LEU A 280 33.79 -2.35 -0.95
N THR A 281 33.20 -3.52 -0.75
CA THR A 281 31.74 -3.64 -0.56
C THR A 281 31.26 -2.94 0.70
N THR A 282 32.06 -2.98 1.77
CA THR A 282 31.74 -2.26 3.00
C THR A 282 31.76 -0.74 2.79
N LEU A 283 32.76 -0.22 2.06
CA LEU A 283 32.82 1.20 1.70
C LEU A 283 31.63 1.62 0.84
N ILE A 284 31.30 0.86 -0.19
CA ILE A 284 30.12 1.11 -1.02
C ILE A 284 28.86 1.09 -0.15
N TYR A 285 28.73 0.11 0.74
CA TYR A 285 27.59 0.01 1.65
C TYR A 285 27.49 1.22 2.59
N VAL A 286 28.62 1.69 3.16
CA VAL A 286 28.68 2.88 3.99
C VAL A 286 28.19 4.12 3.24
N ILE A 287 28.62 4.31 1.99
CA ILE A 287 28.16 5.41 1.14
C ILE A 287 26.63 5.33 0.94
N TYR A 288 26.10 4.13 0.67
CA TYR A 288 24.65 3.95 0.54
C TYR A 288 23.89 4.19 1.84
N VAL A 289 24.45 3.79 3.00
CA VAL A 289 23.88 4.09 4.33
C VAL A 289 23.83 5.59 4.54
N PHE A 290 24.93 6.28 4.31
CA PHE A 290 25.03 7.73 4.47
C PHE A 290 24.02 8.47 3.58
N ASN A 291 24.04 8.22 2.28
CA ASN A 291 23.13 8.84 1.32
C ASN A 291 21.67 8.51 1.64
N GLY A 292 21.39 7.29 2.11
CA GLY A 292 20.07 6.86 2.52
C GLY A 292 19.56 7.62 3.75
N LEU A 293 20.38 7.84 4.77
CA LEU A 293 20.02 8.64 5.95
C LEU A 293 19.69 10.09 5.56
N VAL A 294 20.50 10.69 4.69
CA VAL A 294 20.24 12.04 4.16
C VAL A 294 18.91 12.06 3.40
N SER A 295 18.68 11.09 2.50
CA SER A 295 17.46 10.99 1.71
C SER A 295 16.21 10.86 2.60
N THR A 296 16.25 10.02 3.64
CA THR A 296 15.12 9.84 4.56
C THR A 296 14.82 11.13 5.34
N LYS A 297 15.86 11.86 5.78
CA LYS A 297 15.70 13.18 6.42
C LYS A 297 15.04 14.20 5.49
N VAL A 298 15.46 14.25 4.22
CA VAL A 298 14.87 15.16 3.22
C VAL A 298 13.42 14.81 2.95
N ARG A 299 13.07 13.51 2.90
CA ARG A 299 11.68 13.06 2.74
C ARG A 299 10.81 13.45 3.94
N LEU A 300 11.32 13.30 5.14
CA LEU A 300 10.63 13.74 6.35
C LEU A 300 10.35 15.25 6.32
N ALA A 301 11.34 16.06 5.94
CA ALA A 301 11.17 17.51 5.78
C ALA A 301 10.12 17.85 4.71
N ARG A 302 10.08 17.10 3.60
CA ARG A 302 9.05 17.25 2.56
C ARG A 302 7.66 16.89 3.09
N ALA A 303 7.53 15.78 3.82
CA ALA A 303 6.27 15.37 4.44
C ALA A 303 5.74 16.45 5.40
N TRP A 304 6.63 17.08 6.19
CA TRP A 304 6.28 18.22 7.01
C TRP A 304 5.80 19.43 6.21
N SER A 305 6.46 19.73 5.10
CA SER A 305 6.08 20.83 4.21
C SER A 305 4.65 20.68 3.65
N LEU A 306 4.17 19.44 3.47
CA LEU A 306 2.78 19.20 3.04
C LEU A 306 1.77 19.64 4.11
N ILE A 307 2.07 19.40 5.38
CA ILE A 307 1.25 19.91 6.51
C ILE A 307 1.23 21.43 6.48
N ASP A 308 2.39 22.06 6.32
CA ASP A 308 2.56 23.50 6.29
C ASP A 308 1.71 24.15 5.17
N ILE A 309 1.72 23.57 3.99
CA ILE A 309 0.91 24.03 2.84
C ILE A 309 -0.58 23.98 3.16
N GLN A 310 -1.07 22.87 3.76
CA GLN A 310 -2.49 22.74 4.09
C GLN A 310 -2.90 23.70 5.21
N LEU A 311 -2.05 23.91 6.20
CA LEU A 311 -2.30 24.86 7.28
C LEU A 311 -2.34 26.31 6.76
N LYS A 312 -1.47 26.66 5.82
CA LYS A 312 -1.50 27.97 5.15
C LYS A 312 -2.80 28.14 4.35
N ARG A 313 -3.20 27.15 3.55
CA ARG A 313 -4.47 27.16 2.83
C ARG A 313 -5.65 27.35 3.77
N ARG A 314 -5.66 26.63 4.87
CA ARG A 314 -6.67 26.76 5.92
C ARG A 314 -6.73 28.17 6.51
N TYR A 315 -5.57 28.73 6.82
CA TYR A 315 -5.47 30.12 7.32
C TYR A 315 -6.07 31.13 6.35
N ASP A 316 -5.79 31.01 5.05
CA ASP A 316 -6.33 31.87 4.03
C ASP A 316 -7.87 31.71 3.90
N LEU A 317 -8.39 30.48 3.98
CA LEU A 317 -9.83 30.20 3.97
C LEU A 317 -10.54 30.81 5.20
N ILE A 318 -9.94 30.70 6.41
CA ILE A 318 -10.47 31.33 7.62
C ILE A 318 -10.50 32.85 7.48
N GLY A 319 -9.47 33.44 6.87
CA GLY A 319 -9.44 34.87 6.56
C GLY A 319 -10.62 35.30 5.68
N ASN A 320 -10.96 34.53 4.66
CA ASN A 320 -12.11 34.77 3.80
C ASN A 320 -13.43 34.59 4.56
N LEU A 321 -13.55 33.56 5.42
CA LEU A 321 -14.71 33.33 6.28
C LEU A 321 -15.00 34.53 7.16
N VAL A 322 -13.96 35.03 7.84
CA VAL A 322 -14.05 36.24 8.68
C VAL A 322 -14.48 37.46 7.82
N GLY A 323 -13.99 37.58 6.59
CA GLY A 323 -14.36 38.67 5.67
C GLY A 323 -15.85 38.65 5.31
N ILE A 324 -16.40 37.49 5.00
CA ILE A 324 -17.84 37.31 4.71
C ILE A 324 -18.68 37.65 5.95
N CYS A 325 -18.34 37.04 7.11
CA CYS A 325 -19.09 37.29 8.35
C CYS A 325 -19.09 38.77 8.76
N LYS A 326 -17.99 39.50 8.56
CA LYS A 326 -17.92 40.94 8.83
C LYS A 326 -18.92 41.78 8.05
N SER A 327 -19.26 41.39 6.83
CA SER A 327 -20.23 42.11 6.00
C SER A 327 -21.64 42.08 6.60
N TYR A 328 -21.97 41.02 7.35
CA TYR A 328 -23.26 40.80 8.01
C TYR A 328 -23.29 41.29 9.46
N LEU A 329 -22.14 41.35 10.15
CA LEU A 329 -22.02 41.62 11.59
C LEU A 329 -21.39 43.04 11.86
N LYS A 330 -21.89 44.09 11.23
CA LYS A 330 -21.31 45.45 11.29
C LYS A 330 -21.18 46.06 12.70
N HIS A 331 -21.78 45.51 13.73
CA HIS A 331 -21.89 46.14 15.08
C HIS A 331 -21.48 45.28 16.27
N GLU A 332 -20.91 44.10 16.09
CA GLU A 332 -20.63 43.18 17.23
C GLU A 332 -19.15 43.19 17.65
N LYS A 333 -18.89 43.52 18.92
CA LYS A 333 -17.53 43.59 19.52
C LYS A 333 -16.78 42.25 19.48
N GLU A 334 -17.48 41.13 19.49
CA GLU A 334 -16.92 39.77 19.45
C GLU A 334 -16.20 39.45 18.14
N THR A 335 -16.64 40.04 17.02
CA THR A 335 -16.01 39.88 15.69
C THR A 335 -14.57 40.39 15.66
N HIS A 336 -14.23 41.39 16.48
CA HIS A 336 -12.85 41.90 16.57
C HIS A 336 -11.88 40.94 17.24
N GLN A 337 -12.33 40.22 18.26
CA GLN A 337 -11.50 39.23 18.94
C GLN A 337 -11.23 38.01 18.08
N LEU A 338 -12.22 37.58 17.26
CA LEU A 338 -12.08 36.49 16.30
C LEU A 338 -11.07 36.79 15.19
N VAL A 339 -11.04 38.03 14.71
CA VAL A 339 -10.04 38.48 13.70
C VAL A 339 -8.63 38.45 14.25
N ILE A 340 -8.45 38.82 15.52
CA ILE A 340 -7.15 38.82 16.18
C ILE A 340 -6.68 37.38 16.42
N ALA A 341 -7.57 36.49 16.87
CA ALA A 341 -7.29 35.08 17.07
C ALA A 341 -6.93 34.37 15.74
N ALA A 342 -7.66 34.67 14.66
CA ALA A 342 -7.38 34.10 13.33
C ALA A 342 -6.01 34.56 12.77
N ARG A 343 -5.52 35.75 13.17
CA ARG A 343 -4.24 36.32 12.70
C ARG A 343 -3.04 35.98 13.60
N SER A 344 -3.25 35.41 14.78
CA SER A 344 -2.17 35.17 15.75
C SER A 344 -1.24 34.00 15.41
N GLY A 345 -1.60 33.16 14.45
CA GLY A 345 -0.76 32.05 13.97
C GLY A 345 0.36 32.53 13.03
N LYS A 346 1.55 32.83 13.55
CA LYS A 346 2.75 33.05 12.73
C LYS A 346 3.30 31.73 12.25
N TYR A 347 3.28 31.52 10.93
CA TYR A 347 4.03 30.44 10.28
C TYR A 347 5.51 30.78 10.21
N THR A 348 6.34 29.90 10.72
CA THR A 348 7.79 29.90 10.46
C THR A 348 8.08 28.77 9.47
N GLN A 349 8.36 29.11 8.23
CA GLN A 349 8.85 28.19 7.20
C GLN A 349 10.25 27.73 7.61
N GLY A 350 10.48 26.44 7.83
CA GLY A 350 11.77 25.93 8.33
C GLY A 350 12.09 24.51 7.89
N GLU A 351 13.37 24.20 7.95
CA GLU A 351 13.97 22.88 7.82
C GLU A 351 13.29 21.87 8.77
N ALA A 352 13.62 20.56 8.64
CA ALA A 352 13.01 19.44 9.35
C ALA A 352 12.45 19.78 10.76
N PRO A 353 11.23 19.40 11.12
CA PRO A 353 10.51 19.92 12.27
C PRO A 353 11.26 19.66 13.57
N THR A 354 11.50 20.74 14.31
CA THR A 354 11.93 20.64 15.70
C THR A 354 10.72 20.33 16.60
N ASP A 355 10.94 19.74 17.78
CA ASP A 355 9.87 19.47 18.76
C ASP A 355 9.02 20.71 19.07
N GLN A 356 9.62 21.89 19.03
CA GLN A 356 8.93 23.18 19.22
C GLN A 356 7.99 23.51 18.05
N GLN A 357 8.36 23.19 16.82
CA GLN A 357 7.52 23.45 15.64
C GLN A 357 6.29 22.56 15.62
N VAL A 358 6.44 21.28 15.95
CA VAL A 358 5.29 20.34 16.05
C VAL A 358 4.30 20.83 17.10
N SER A 359 4.80 21.19 18.30
CA SER A 359 3.95 21.66 19.40
C SER A 359 3.29 23.01 19.11
N SER A 360 3.99 23.95 18.46
CA SER A 360 3.42 25.25 18.08
C SER A 360 2.34 25.12 17.00
N THR A 361 2.52 24.17 16.06
CA THR A 361 1.55 23.90 14.99
C THR A 361 0.25 23.35 15.56
N ASP A 362 0.31 22.51 16.58
CA ASP A 362 -0.88 21.97 17.27
C ASP A 362 -1.67 23.09 17.98
N GLN A 363 -0.99 24.00 18.66
CA GLN A 363 -1.63 25.17 19.28
C GLN A 363 -2.32 26.07 18.24
N VAL A 364 -1.68 26.31 17.09
CA VAL A 364 -2.26 27.08 15.98
C VAL A 364 -3.50 26.40 15.45
N THR A 365 -3.48 25.09 15.26
CA THR A 365 -4.61 24.32 14.77
C THR A 365 -5.78 24.38 15.73
N THR A 366 -5.53 24.27 17.05
CA THR A 366 -6.56 24.39 18.09
C THR A 366 -7.22 25.75 18.08
N ALA A 367 -6.43 26.82 18.00
CA ALA A 367 -6.95 28.19 17.91
C ALA A 367 -7.81 28.41 16.65
N GLN A 368 -7.38 27.85 15.51
CA GLN A 368 -8.14 27.90 14.26
C GLN A 368 -9.48 27.15 14.35
N ASN A 369 -9.50 25.98 15.00
CA ASN A 369 -10.73 25.22 15.24
C ASN A 369 -11.73 25.99 16.06
N GLN A 370 -11.29 26.67 17.12
CA GLN A 370 -12.13 27.51 17.94
C GLN A 370 -12.79 28.63 17.11
N VAL A 371 -12.02 29.29 16.24
CA VAL A 371 -12.56 30.34 15.34
C VAL A 371 -13.60 29.78 14.39
N ILE A 372 -13.33 28.62 13.77
CA ILE A 372 -14.25 27.97 12.84
C ILE A 372 -15.57 27.61 13.56
N ASN A 373 -15.49 26.98 14.73
CA ASN A 373 -16.68 26.59 15.51
C ASN A 373 -17.53 27.81 15.92
N GLN A 374 -16.89 28.90 16.36
CA GLN A 374 -17.60 30.13 16.69
C GLN A 374 -18.28 30.77 15.48
N MET A 375 -17.64 30.74 14.30
CA MET A 375 -18.22 31.24 13.06
C MET A 375 -19.41 30.40 12.59
N PHE A 376 -19.38 29.09 12.77
CA PHE A 376 -20.53 28.24 12.45
C PHE A 376 -21.69 28.44 13.43
N ALA A 377 -21.42 28.66 14.71
CA ALA A 377 -22.46 29.03 15.67
C ALA A 377 -23.15 30.36 15.29
N LEU A 378 -22.37 31.37 14.83
CA LEU A 378 -22.93 32.61 14.30
C LEU A 378 -23.80 32.40 13.04
N ARG A 379 -23.40 31.49 12.15
CA ARG A 379 -24.19 31.17 10.95
C ARG A 379 -25.61 30.69 11.32
N GLU A 380 -25.74 29.90 12.37
CA GLU A 380 -27.04 29.39 12.81
C GLU A 380 -27.92 30.48 13.41
N ALA A 381 -27.32 31.46 14.08
CA ALA A 381 -28.04 32.60 14.65
C ALA A 381 -28.57 33.59 13.59
N TYR A 382 -27.99 33.61 12.37
CA TYR A 382 -28.35 34.57 11.32
C TYR A 382 -28.84 33.89 10.03
N PRO A 383 -30.17 33.82 9.78
CA PRO A 383 -30.77 33.14 8.61
C PRO A 383 -30.26 33.63 7.24
N LYS A 384 -29.93 34.91 7.13
CA LYS A 384 -29.37 35.48 5.90
C LYS A 384 -27.96 34.99 5.62
N LEU A 385 -27.17 34.77 6.66
CA LEU A 385 -25.82 34.20 6.56
C LEU A 385 -25.88 32.70 6.22
N LYS A 386 -26.91 32.00 6.71
CA LYS A 386 -27.14 30.57 6.41
C LYS A 386 -27.43 30.31 4.93
N ALA A 387 -28.07 31.25 4.25
CA ALA A 387 -28.44 31.18 2.83
C ALA A 387 -27.34 31.69 1.86
N ASP A 388 -26.21 32.17 2.37
CA ASP A 388 -25.12 32.70 1.54
C ASP A 388 -24.39 31.57 0.84
N THR A 389 -24.42 31.57 -0.50
CA THR A 389 -23.78 30.56 -1.34
C THR A 389 -22.26 30.56 -1.21
N GLN A 390 -21.64 31.72 -1.00
CA GLN A 390 -20.19 31.84 -0.78
C GLN A 390 -19.76 31.17 0.53
N LEU A 391 -20.58 31.26 1.57
CA LEU A 391 -20.33 30.61 2.84
C LEU A 391 -20.43 29.08 2.74
N ILE A 392 -21.40 28.58 1.96
CA ILE A 392 -21.58 27.16 1.71
C ILE A 392 -20.36 26.60 0.94
N GLU A 393 -19.92 27.29 -0.09
CA GLU A 393 -18.74 26.91 -0.88
C GLU A 393 -17.46 26.93 -0.02
N LEU A 394 -17.29 27.96 0.79
CA LEU A 394 -16.17 28.10 1.69
C LEU A 394 -16.13 26.97 2.75
N HIS A 395 -17.30 26.57 3.27
CA HIS A 395 -17.41 25.42 4.17
C HIS A 395 -16.93 24.13 3.50
N LYS A 396 -17.35 23.89 2.25
CA LYS A 396 -16.89 22.73 1.48
C LYS A 396 -15.36 22.75 1.31
N HIS A 397 -14.76 23.89 1.00
CA HIS A 397 -13.31 24.02 0.89
C HIS A 397 -12.58 23.84 2.23
N LEU A 398 -13.16 24.28 3.34
CA LEU A 398 -12.61 24.02 4.68
C LEU A 398 -12.64 22.54 5.02
N THR A 399 -13.76 21.85 4.76
CA THR A 399 -13.86 20.40 4.96
C THR A 399 -12.84 19.62 4.13
N GLU A 400 -12.71 19.98 2.84
CA GLU A 400 -11.68 19.39 1.96
C GLU A 400 -10.24 19.63 2.51
N CYS A 401 -9.99 20.83 3.04
CA CYS A 401 -8.70 21.18 3.62
C CYS A 401 -8.41 20.35 4.88
N GLU A 402 -9.41 20.11 5.74
CA GLU A 402 -9.29 19.25 6.92
C GLU A 402 -8.96 17.80 6.55
N GLU A 403 -9.65 17.25 5.56
CA GLU A 403 -9.38 15.89 5.08
C GLU A 403 -7.95 15.76 4.53
N ARG A 404 -7.52 16.74 3.72
CA ARG A 404 -6.14 16.76 3.21
C ARG A 404 -5.09 16.95 4.32
N LEU A 405 -5.42 17.72 5.33
CA LEU A 405 -4.55 17.91 6.49
C LEU A 405 -4.43 16.61 7.31
N ALA A 406 -5.52 15.87 7.50
CA ALA A 406 -5.51 14.57 8.17
C ALA A 406 -4.63 13.56 7.40
N ILE A 407 -4.77 13.50 6.07
CA ILE A 407 -3.92 12.65 5.21
C ILE A 407 -2.44 13.06 5.32
N ALA A 408 -2.15 14.37 5.27
CA ALA A 408 -0.77 14.88 5.37
C ALA A 408 -0.13 14.54 6.73
N ARG A 409 -0.90 14.56 7.83
CA ARG A 409 -0.45 14.14 9.17
C ARG A 409 -0.12 12.66 9.24
N THR A 410 -0.99 11.80 8.68
CA THR A 410 -0.74 10.35 8.60
C THR A 410 0.53 10.07 7.80
N PHE A 411 0.67 10.70 6.64
CA PHE A 411 1.86 10.57 5.80
C PHE A 411 3.15 11.03 6.51
N TYR A 412 3.08 12.16 7.25
CA TYR A 412 4.21 12.63 8.07
C TYR A 412 4.56 11.64 9.18
N ASN A 413 3.56 11.12 9.90
CA ASN A 413 3.78 10.17 10.99
C ASN A 413 4.40 8.86 10.50
N GLU A 414 3.98 8.36 9.35
CA GLU A 414 4.58 7.19 8.71
C GLU A 414 6.03 7.49 8.30
N GLY A 415 6.27 8.65 7.66
CA GLY A 415 7.63 9.10 7.33
C GLY A 415 8.52 9.28 8.56
N ALA A 416 7.97 9.79 9.67
CA ALA A 416 8.68 9.92 10.95
C ALA A 416 8.97 8.54 11.57
N GLY A 417 8.05 7.58 11.45
CA GLY A 417 8.25 6.19 11.84
C GLY A 417 9.42 5.56 11.10
N ASN A 418 9.40 5.62 9.77
CA ASN A 418 10.46 5.08 8.91
C ASN A 418 11.82 5.74 9.20
N TYR A 419 11.84 7.07 9.40
CA TYR A 419 13.05 7.79 9.78
C TYR A 419 13.56 7.35 11.17
N ASN A 420 12.68 7.27 12.17
CA ASN A 420 13.03 6.89 13.54
C ASN A 420 13.51 5.44 13.64
N GLU A 421 12.90 4.52 12.93
CA GLU A 421 13.36 3.14 12.81
C GLU A 421 14.78 3.10 12.23
N ARG A 422 14.99 3.82 11.14
CA ARG A 422 16.25 3.80 10.42
C ARG A 422 17.42 4.36 11.21
N ILE A 423 17.25 5.47 11.92
CA ILE A 423 18.31 6.05 12.77
C ILE A 423 18.65 5.19 13.99
N ARG A 424 17.78 4.20 14.34
CA ARG A 424 17.98 3.25 15.45
C ARG A 424 18.50 1.90 14.99
N ARG A 425 18.41 1.57 13.70
CA ARG A 425 18.80 0.29 13.14
C ARG A 425 20.33 0.17 13.04
N VAL A 426 20.89 -1.02 13.28
CA VAL A 426 22.31 -1.31 13.07
C VAL A 426 22.54 -1.66 11.59
N PRO A 427 23.57 -1.10 10.93
CA PRO A 427 24.65 -0.24 11.45
C PRO A 427 24.35 1.28 11.35
N GLU A 428 23.22 1.69 10.81
CA GLU A 428 22.82 3.09 10.56
C GLU A 428 22.92 3.96 11.82
N VAL A 429 22.66 3.40 13.01
CA VAL A 429 22.70 4.12 14.30
C VAL A 429 24.06 4.75 14.59
N LEU A 430 25.14 4.14 14.14
CA LEU A 430 26.50 4.67 14.34
C LEU A 430 26.69 5.97 13.53
N PHE A 431 26.25 5.95 12.27
CA PHE A 431 26.34 7.09 11.37
C PHE A 431 25.35 8.19 11.77
N ALA A 432 24.12 7.81 12.17
CA ALA A 432 23.11 8.74 12.62
C ALA A 432 23.57 9.54 13.85
N ARG A 433 24.22 8.89 14.83
CA ARG A 433 24.81 9.56 16.00
C ARG A 433 25.95 10.49 15.60
N MET A 434 26.83 10.05 14.71
CA MET A 434 27.95 10.87 14.22
C MET A 434 27.45 12.12 13.48
N MET A 435 26.32 12.02 12.76
CA MET A 435 25.69 13.13 12.03
C MET A 435 24.78 14.00 12.91
N GLY A 436 24.63 13.69 14.18
CA GLY A 436 23.76 14.43 15.10
C GLY A 436 22.26 14.29 14.79
N TYR A 437 21.83 13.15 14.20
CA TYR A 437 20.42 12.90 13.92
C TYR A 437 19.68 12.56 15.20
N ILE A 438 18.57 13.26 15.42
CA ILE A 438 17.66 13.10 16.55
C ILE A 438 16.36 12.44 16.09
N VAL A 439 15.70 11.77 17.04
CA VAL A 439 14.39 11.15 16.81
C VAL A 439 13.37 12.22 16.44
N ALA A 440 12.65 12.03 15.37
CA ALA A 440 11.56 12.91 14.97
C ALA A 440 10.33 12.66 15.86
N LYS A 441 9.68 13.73 16.29
CA LYS A 441 8.44 13.68 17.04
C LYS A 441 7.29 13.37 16.11
N TYR A 442 6.39 12.49 16.53
CA TYR A 442 5.12 12.26 15.83
C TYR A 442 4.18 13.44 16.01
N TYR A 443 3.36 13.69 15.01
CA TYR A 443 2.26 14.63 15.13
C TYR A 443 1.12 13.92 15.89
N GLU A 444 0.99 14.23 17.18
CA GLU A 444 -0.09 13.72 18.03
C GLU A 444 -1.30 14.65 17.88
N VAL A 445 -2.44 14.12 17.50
CA VAL A 445 -3.72 14.83 17.59
C VAL A 445 -4.15 14.72 19.05
N SER A 446 -4.28 15.84 19.74
CA SER A 446 -4.81 15.84 21.13
C SER A 446 -6.12 15.07 21.14
N ALA A 447 -6.28 14.15 22.11
CA ALA A 447 -7.45 13.29 22.23
C ALA A 447 -8.79 14.07 22.33
N GLU A 448 -8.76 15.35 22.67
CA GLU A 448 -9.92 16.26 22.63
C GLU A 448 -10.50 16.47 21.22
N HIS A 449 -9.71 16.24 20.15
CA HIS A 449 -10.14 16.42 18.76
C HIS A 449 -10.47 15.11 18.04
N THR A 450 -10.26 13.97 18.70
CA THR A 450 -10.64 12.63 18.17
C THR A 450 -12.06 12.23 18.59
N GLN A 451 -12.71 12.99 19.45
CA GLN A 451 -14.16 12.78 19.67
C GLN A 451 -14.88 13.29 18.42
N PRO A 452 -15.63 12.44 17.71
CA PRO A 452 -16.56 12.94 16.71
C PRO A 452 -17.40 14.01 17.40
N VAL A 453 -17.49 15.18 16.75
CA VAL A 453 -18.36 16.26 17.25
C VAL A 453 -19.73 15.62 17.42
N ASP A 454 -20.13 15.42 18.67
CA ASP A 454 -21.45 14.88 18.97
C ASP A 454 -22.47 15.95 18.59
N VAL A 455 -22.87 15.90 17.31
CA VAL A 455 -23.89 16.77 16.73
C VAL A 455 -25.20 16.65 17.51
N GLY A 456 -25.45 15.48 18.12
CA GLY A 456 -26.60 15.25 19.00
C GLY A 456 -26.61 16.15 20.23
N SER A 457 -25.47 16.26 20.93
CA SER A 457 -25.35 17.11 22.13
C SER A 457 -25.41 18.61 21.81
N LEU A 458 -24.95 19.02 20.61
CA LEU A 458 -25.09 20.40 20.13
C LEU A 458 -26.52 20.73 19.77
N LEU A 459 -27.27 19.82 19.12
CA LEU A 459 -28.67 19.95 18.80
C LEU A 459 -29.56 19.95 20.06
N GLU A 460 -29.21 19.19 21.09
CA GLU A 460 -29.93 19.20 22.39
C GLU A 460 -29.74 20.53 23.14
N LYS A 461 -28.52 21.07 23.15
CA LYS A 461 -28.28 22.40 23.73
C LYS A 461 -29.00 23.52 22.98
N GLU A 462 -29.12 23.39 21.66
CA GLU A 462 -29.82 24.34 20.82
C GLU A 462 -31.36 24.29 21.03
N LYS A 463 -31.93 23.09 21.13
CA LYS A 463 -33.38 22.89 21.45
C LYS A 463 -33.74 23.36 22.84
N ALA A 464 -32.83 23.19 23.81
CA ALA A 464 -33.00 23.68 25.16
C ALA A 464 -32.98 25.22 25.23
N ALA A 465 -32.18 25.88 24.38
CA ALA A 465 -32.10 27.34 24.27
C ALA A 465 -33.30 27.95 23.53
N ALA A 466 -33.95 27.18 22.64
CA ALA A 466 -35.13 27.62 21.87
C ALA A 466 -36.48 27.46 22.61
N GLY A 467 -36.47 26.85 23.81
CA GLY A 467 -37.71 26.67 24.63
C GLY A 467 -38.69 25.65 24.05
N GLU A 468 -38.29 24.85 23.07
CA GLU A 468 -39.10 23.73 22.56
C GLU A 468 -39.01 22.52 23.52
N PRO A 469 -40.08 21.73 23.68
CA PRO A 469 -40.01 20.54 24.51
C PRO A 469 -38.98 19.57 23.91
N VAL A 470 -37.89 19.35 24.64
CA VAL A 470 -36.88 18.36 24.29
C VAL A 470 -37.55 17.01 24.24
N ILE A 471 -37.79 16.48 23.06
CA ILE A 471 -38.08 15.06 22.90
C ILE A 471 -36.78 14.37 23.26
N LYS A 472 -36.70 13.81 24.46
CA LYS A 472 -35.55 13.01 24.88
C LYS A 472 -35.28 11.97 23.80
N ALA A 473 -34.07 12.01 23.23
CA ALA A 473 -33.56 10.86 22.49
C ALA A 473 -33.69 9.63 23.41
N PRO A 474 -34.12 8.48 22.88
CA PRO A 474 -34.30 7.30 23.73
C PRO A 474 -33.00 7.07 24.49
N GLU A 475 -33.11 7.12 25.82
CA GLU A 475 -32.01 6.83 26.73
C GLU A 475 -31.41 5.48 26.36
N LEU A 476 -30.09 5.44 26.28
CA LEU A 476 -29.21 4.28 26.30
C LEU A 476 -29.95 2.94 26.34
N ILE A 477 -29.76 2.13 25.31
CA ILE A 477 -30.24 0.75 25.17
C ILE A 477 -30.25 0.08 26.55
N GLY A 478 -31.42 -0.35 27.01
CA GLY A 478 -31.58 -1.00 28.31
C GLY A 478 -30.80 -2.31 28.39
N GLU A 479 -30.63 -2.86 29.58
CA GLU A 479 -29.91 -4.15 29.77
C GLU A 479 -30.50 -5.28 28.90
N ASP A 480 -31.79 -5.24 28.62
CA ASP A 480 -32.54 -6.21 27.82
C ASP A 480 -32.11 -6.14 26.33
N GLU A 481 -31.97 -4.94 25.80
CA GLU A 481 -31.54 -4.73 24.42
C GLU A 481 -30.06 -5.12 24.22
N GLN A 482 -29.22 -4.86 25.21
CA GLN A 482 -27.81 -5.32 25.18
C GLN A 482 -27.74 -6.85 25.18
N LEU A 483 -28.62 -7.52 25.92
CA LEU A 483 -28.68 -8.98 25.94
C LEU A 483 -29.07 -9.54 24.56
N VAL A 484 -30.09 -8.92 23.93
CA VAL A 484 -30.54 -9.32 22.59
C VAL A 484 -29.45 -9.10 21.55
N ILE A 485 -28.75 -7.94 21.57
CA ILE A 485 -27.63 -7.66 20.66
C ILE A 485 -26.53 -8.68 20.85
N LEU A 486 -26.19 -9.02 22.10
CA LEU A 486 -25.14 -10.03 22.37
C LEU A 486 -25.54 -11.41 21.83
N ALA A 487 -26.82 -11.81 21.99
CA ALA A 487 -27.32 -13.08 21.47
C ALA A 487 -27.28 -13.15 19.94
N LEU A 488 -27.66 -12.06 19.25
CA LEU A 488 -27.57 -11.97 17.79
C LEU A 488 -26.11 -12.02 17.29
N VAL A 489 -25.19 -11.34 17.98
CA VAL A 489 -23.77 -11.39 17.63
C VAL A 489 -23.17 -12.77 17.92
N CYS A 490 -23.60 -13.47 18.97
CA CYS A 490 -23.20 -14.86 19.21
C CYS A 490 -23.65 -15.76 18.05
N LEU A 491 -24.89 -15.58 17.55
CA LEU A 491 -25.41 -16.36 16.43
C LEU A 491 -24.58 -16.13 15.15
N MET A 492 -24.38 -14.88 14.75
CA MET A 492 -23.54 -14.51 13.59
C MET A 492 -22.08 -14.96 13.70
N SER A 493 -21.58 -15.24 14.91
CA SER A 493 -20.19 -15.66 15.14
C SER A 493 -20.07 -17.18 15.32
N ALA A 494 -21.13 -17.94 15.17
CA ALA A 494 -21.16 -19.36 15.52
C ALA A 494 -20.30 -20.21 14.58
N ASP A 495 -20.22 -19.86 13.31
CA ASP A 495 -19.38 -20.54 12.30
C ASP A 495 -17.97 -19.93 12.15
N GLY A 496 -17.70 -18.83 12.90
CA GLY A 496 -16.41 -18.12 12.89
C GLY A 496 -16.26 -17.09 11.76
N ASN A 497 -17.30 -16.88 10.94
CA ASN A 497 -17.34 -15.88 9.87
C ASN A 497 -18.65 -15.07 9.99
N ILE A 498 -18.59 -13.77 9.75
CA ILE A 498 -19.80 -12.92 9.75
C ILE A 498 -19.98 -12.41 8.32
N ASP A 499 -21.07 -12.84 7.68
CA ASP A 499 -21.36 -12.47 6.31
C ASP A 499 -22.02 -11.09 6.22
N ALA A 500 -21.89 -10.45 5.04
CA ALA A 500 -22.43 -9.11 4.81
C ALA A 500 -23.96 -9.06 4.92
N ASP A 501 -24.65 -10.13 4.52
CA ASP A 501 -26.11 -10.24 4.55
C ASP A 501 -26.64 -10.44 5.97
N GLU A 502 -25.95 -11.21 6.81
CA GLU A 502 -26.22 -11.34 8.24
C GLU A 502 -26.05 -10.02 8.98
N TYR A 503 -24.97 -9.31 8.63
CA TYR A 503 -24.70 -8.00 9.21
C TYR A 503 -25.77 -6.98 8.81
N ALA A 504 -26.30 -7.03 7.60
CA ALA A 504 -27.40 -6.18 7.14
C ALA A 504 -28.70 -6.46 7.89
N ALA A 505 -29.02 -7.75 8.16
CA ALA A 505 -30.18 -8.15 8.96
C ALA A 505 -30.05 -7.65 10.42
N PHE A 506 -28.84 -7.74 10.98
CA PHE A 506 -28.53 -7.18 12.30
C PHE A 506 -28.67 -5.66 12.34
N GLU A 507 -28.15 -4.92 11.35
CA GLU A 507 -28.29 -3.45 11.26
C GLU A 507 -29.77 -3.03 11.23
N LYS A 508 -30.60 -3.75 10.47
CA LYS A 508 -32.03 -3.52 10.39
C LYS A 508 -32.71 -3.69 11.77
N PHE A 509 -32.38 -4.78 12.48
CA PHE A 509 -32.90 -5.00 13.83
C PHE A 509 -32.54 -3.86 14.79
N VAL A 510 -31.25 -3.43 14.79
CA VAL A 510 -30.78 -2.35 15.67
C VAL A 510 -31.48 -1.03 15.32
N ALA A 511 -31.67 -0.73 14.03
CA ALA A 511 -32.42 0.45 13.58
C ALA A 511 -33.88 0.45 14.07
N ASP A 512 -34.57 -0.69 13.94
CA ASP A 512 -35.95 -0.86 14.39
C ASP A 512 -36.07 -0.80 15.92
N ALA A 513 -35.14 -1.40 16.66
CA ALA A 513 -35.12 -1.45 18.12
C ALA A 513 -34.76 -0.10 18.76
N THR A 514 -33.89 0.68 18.13
CA THR A 514 -33.46 1.98 18.67
C THR A 514 -34.23 3.17 18.11
N GLY A 515 -35.05 2.96 17.08
CA GLY A 515 -35.73 4.04 16.35
C GLY A 515 -34.77 4.98 15.62
N SER A 516 -33.50 4.60 15.51
CA SER A 516 -32.42 5.36 14.88
C SER A 516 -31.98 4.69 13.57
N SER A 517 -32.07 5.42 12.48
CA SER A 517 -31.49 4.98 11.18
C SER A 517 -29.99 5.20 11.08
N ASP A 518 -29.30 5.47 12.20
CA ASP A 518 -27.85 5.73 12.20
C ASP A 518 -27.07 4.41 12.25
N ILE A 519 -26.52 4.03 11.11
CA ILE A 519 -25.66 2.86 10.91
C ILE A 519 -24.45 2.87 11.87
N GLY A 520 -23.97 4.05 12.28
CA GLY A 520 -22.87 4.20 13.24
C GLY A 520 -23.18 3.63 14.62
N VAL A 521 -24.42 3.74 15.07
CA VAL A 521 -24.86 3.18 16.36
C VAL A 521 -24.88 1.65 16.29
N ALA A 522 -25.42 1.07 15.22
CA ALA A 522 -25.44 -0.37 15.02
C ALA A 522 -24.02 -0.96 15.01
N ARG A 523 -23.09 -0.35 14.28
CA ARG A 523 -21.68 -0.77 14.22
C ARG A 523 -20.98 -0.72 15.58
N THR A 524 -21.17 0.35 16.33
CA THR A 524 -20.55 0.49 17.66
C THR A 524 -21.06 -0.59 18.61
N LYS A 525 -22.35 -0.91 18.57
CA LYS A 525 -22.95 -1.94 19.42
C LYS A 525 -22.52 -3.35 19.02
N ALA A 526 -22.49 -3.63 17.71
CA ALA A 526 -21.95 -4.89 17.19
C ALA A 526 -20.49 -5.09 17.61
N GLN A 527 -19.67 -4.06 17.48
CA GLN A 527 -18.26 -4.12 17.86
C GLN A 527 -18.08 -4.39 19.36
N GLN A 528 -18.83 -3.72 20.22
CA GLN A 528 -18.80 -3.96 21.67
C GLN A 528 -19.19 -5.39 22.03
N ALA A 529 -20.25 -5.93 21.41
CA ALA A 529 -20.66 -7.31 21.62
C ALA A 529 -19.61 -8.32 21.07
N LEU A 530 -19.04 -8.05 19.89
CA LEU A 530 -17.93 -8.85 19.33
C LEU A 530 -16.70 -8.87 20.23
N ASP A 531 -16.32 -7.75 20.80
CA ASP A 531 -15.20 -7.65 21.73
C ASP A 531 -15.48 -8.43 23.02
N GLN A 532 -16.72 -8.45 23.47
CA GLN A 532 -17.17 -9.26 24.60
C GLN A 532 -17.10 -10.76 24.29
N VAL A 533 -17.56 -11.18 23.11
CA VAL A 533 -17.45 -12.58 22.64
C VAL A 533 -15.99 -13.00 22.49
N LYS A 534 -15.15 -12.15 21.91
CA LYS A 534 -13.70 -12.41 21.72
C LYS A 534 -12.94 -12.52 23.05
N SER A 535 -13.28 -11.69 24.02
CA SER A 535 -12.59 -11.67 25.33
C SER A 535 -13.05 -12.79 26.27
N GLY A 536 -14.32 -13.16 26.22
CA GLY A 536 -14.91 -14.18 27.08
C GLY A 536 -15.02 -15.58 26.47
N GLY A 537 -14.86 -15.71 25.15
CA GLY A 537 -15.14 -16.92 24.36
C GLY A 537 -16.62 -17.07 24.01
N LEU A 538 -16.89 -17.63 22.81
CA LEU A 538 -18.26 -17.79 22.28
C LEU A 538 -19.16 -18.64 23.21
N GLU A 539 -18.67 -19.77 23.70
CA GLU A 539 -19.42 -20.67 24.60
C GLU A 539 -19.81 -19.99 25.91
N ALA A 540 -18.94 -19.16 26.49
CA ALA A 540 -19.24 -18.42 27.71
C ALA A 540 -20.28 -17.31 27.47
N ALA A 541 -20.20 -16.61 26.34
CA ALA A 541 -21.15 -15.60 25.92
C ALA A 541 -22.53 -16.22 25.63
N GLU A 542 -22.58 -17.33 24.89
CA GLU A 542 -23.80 -18.09 24.63
C GLU A 542 -24.47 -18.54 25.92
N LYS A 543 -23.74 -19.14 26.85
CA LYS A 543 -24.25 -19.57 28.14
C LYS A 543 -24.83 -18.40 28.94
N SER A 544 -24.16 -17.26 28.97
CA SER A 544 -24.65 -16.04 29.61
C SER A 544 -25.93 -15.53 28.98
N CYS A 545 -26.09 -15.66 27.67
CA CYS A 545 -27.31 -15.33 26.96
C CYS A 545 -28.46 -16.30 27.32
N LEU A 546 -28.20 -17.61 27.27
CA LEU A 546 -29.19 -18.63 27.58
C LEU A 546 -29.74 -18.52 29.02
N ASP A 547 -28.89 -18.16 29.98
CA ASP A 547 -29.26 -18.01 31.39
C ASP A 547 -30.18 -16.75 31.60
N ARG A 548 -30.05 -15.73 30.74
CA ARG A 548 -30.75 -14.43 30.89
C ARG A 548 -31.92 -14.23 29.93
N LEU A 549 -31.94 -14.87 28.75
CA LEU A 549 -33.02 -14.76 27.76
C LEU A 549 -34.42 -15.05 28.32
N PRO A 550 -34.64 -15.98 29.27
CA PRO A 550 -35.93 -16.20 29.92
C PRO A 550 -36.51 -14.94 30.58
N SER A 551 -35.69 -14.00 31.04
CA SER A 551 -36.12 -12.75 31.66
C SER A 551 -36.78 -11.75 30.68
N LEU A 552 -36.68 -11.99 29.39
CA LEU A 552 -37.28 -11.16 28.34
C LEU A 552 -38.74 -11.51 28.06
N VAL A 553 -39.24 -12.66 28.53
CA VAL A 553 -40.59 -13.13 28.25
C VAL A 553 -41.63 -12.13 28.77
N GLY A 554 -42.59 -11.79 27.90
CA GLY A 554 -43.63 -10.78 28.20
C GLY A 554 -43.24 -9.34 27.87
N LYS A 555 -42.02 -9.10 27.38
CA LYS A 555 -41.56 -7.78 26.90
C LYS A 555 -41.74 -7.63 25.39
N ASP A 556 -42.02 -6.42 24.93
CA ASP A 556 -42.27 -6.12 23.51
C ASP A 556 -41.08 -6.47 22.60
N ILE A 557 -39.87 -6.42 23.14
CA ILE A 557 -38.63 -6.71 22.40
C ILE A 557 -38.50 -8.17 21.95
N VAL A 558 -39.22 -9.12 22.60
CA VAL A 558 -39.13 -10.56 22.28
C VAL A 558 -39.59 -10.85 20.86
N ARG A 559 -40.62 -10.19 20.38
CA ARG A 559 -41.13 -10.40 19.01
C ARG A 559 -40.10 -9.96 17.98
N SER A 560 -39.50 -8.77 18.15
CA SER A 560 -38.47 -8.23 17.27
C SER A 560 -37.20 -9.08 17.32
N PHE A 561 -36.86 -9.61 18.50
CA PHE A 561 -35.73 -10.52 18.66
C PHE A 561 -35.91 -11.84 17.91
N LEU A 562 -37.07 -12.49 18.05
CA LEU A 562 -37.34 -13.74 17.34
C LEU A 562 -37.36 -13.54 15.84
N GLN A 563 -37.85 -12.40 15.35
CA GLN A 563 -37.81 -12.07 13.93
C GLN A 563 -36.38 -11.82 13.45
N ALA A 564 -35.55 -11.13 14.21
CA ALA A 564 -34.16 -10.90 13.87
C ALA A 564 -33.33 -12.20 13.84
N LEU A 565 -33.62 -13.16 14.72
CA LEU A 565 -33.04 -14.49 14.69
C LEU A 565 -33.37 -15.22 13.38
N ASP A 566 -34.62 -15.07 12.91
CA ASP A 566 -35.09 -15.68 11.66
C ASP A 566 -34.44 -14.98 10.45
N ASP A 567 -34.45 -13.64 10.44
CA ASP A 567 -33.84 -12.84 9.36
C ASP A 567 -32.34 -13.13 9.20
N ILE A 568 -31.58 -13.30 10.30
CA ILE A 568 -30.17 -13.68 10.28
C ILE A 568 -29.97 -15.11 9.78
N ALA A 569 -30.77 -16.06 10.29
CA ALA A 569 -30.69 -17.45 9.86
C ALA A 569 -31.08 -17.67 8.39
N GLU A 570 -31.97 -16.84 7.81
CA GLU A 570 -32.30 -16.86 6.39
C GLU A 570 -31.21 -16.22 5.52
N ALA A 571 -30.44 -15.27 6.08
CA ALA A 571 -29.33 -14.61 5.37
C ALA A 571 -28.11 -15.53 5.22
N THR A 572 -27.96 -16.54 6.07
CA THR A 572 -26.87 -17.52 6.02
C THR A 572 -27.08 -18.49 4.85
N ALA A 573 -26.38 -18.29 3.74
CA ALA A 573 -26.55 -19.10 2.51
C ALA A 573 -26.12 -20.57 2.67
N ASP A 574 -25.27 -20.88 3.64
CA ASP A 574 -24.63 -22.21 3.81
C ASP A 574 -25.10 -23.00 5.05
N GLY A 575 -26.03 -22.45 5.85
CA GLY A 575 -26.68 -23.10 7.01
C GLY A 575 -25.73 -23.94 7.87
N SER A 576 -24.80 -23.31 8.58
CA SER A 576 -23.86 -24.06 9.41
C SER A 576 -24.60 -24.84 10.50
N TRP A 577 -24.13 -26.05 10.81
CA TRP A 577 -24.73 -26.91 11.84
C TRP A 577 -24.70 -26.24 13.22
N ASP A 578 -23.68 -25.43 13.46
CA ASP A 578 -23.45 -24.74 14.73
C ASP A 578 -24.43 -23.57 14.91
N GLU A 579 -24.72 -22.80 13.87
CA GLU A 579 -25.72 -21.74 13.88
C GLU A 579 -27.14 -22.27 14.06
N ALA A 580 -27.53 -23.27 13.27
CA ALA A 580 -28.84 -23.89 13.38
C ALA A 580 -29.08 -24.46 14.79
N SER A 581 -28.06 -25.04 15.40
CA SER A 581 -28.10 -25.56 16.76
C SER A 581 -28.23 -24.42 17.80
N MET A 582 -27.51 -23.32 17.63
CA MET A 582 -27.56 -22.15 18.52
C MET A 582 -28.90 -21.43 18.42
N LEU A 583 -29.41 -21.26 17.20
CA LEU A 583 -30.73 -20.69 16.92
C LEU A 583 -31.83 -21.45 17.64
N GLU A 584 -31.82 -22.80 17.59
CA GLU A 584 -32.81 -23.65 18.27
C GLU A 584 -32.72 -23.51 19.79
N ARG A 585 -31.50 -23.42 20.35
CA ARG A 585 -31.28 -23.19 21.78
C ARG A 585 -31.83 -21.83 22.23
N PHE A 586 -31.61 -20.75 21.48
CA PHE A 586 -32.12 -19.42 21.81
C PHE A 586 -33.66 -19.35 21.72
N ARG A 587 -34.25 -19.94 20.66
CA ARG A 587 -35.73 -20.04 20.54
C ARG A 587 -36.35 -20.83 21.70
N LYS A 588 -35.74 -21.94 22.07
CA LYS A 588 -36.18 -22.79 23.16
C LYS A 588 -36.11 -22.05 24.50
N ALA A 589 -35.03 -21.34 24.78
CA ALA A 589 -34.85 -20.59 26.01
C ALA A 589 -35.96 -19.53 26.22
N VAL A 590 -36.40 -18.89 25.14
CA VAL A 590 -37.52 -17.89 25.20
C VAL A 590 -38.90 -18.58 25.23
N SER A 591 -39.08 -19.70 24.50
CA SER A 591 -40.38 -20.40 24.40
C SER A 591 -40.73 -21.18 25.66
N ASP A 592 -39.77 -21.82 26.33
CA ASP A 592 -40.02 -22.64 27.52
C ASP A 592 -40.33 -21.77 28.73
N ALA A 593 -39.72 -20.58 28.83
CA ALA A 593 -40.05 -19.61 29.87
C ALA A 593 -41.46 -18.97 29.70
N GLY A 594 -42.05 -19.01 28.51
CA GLY A 594 -43.43 -18.53 28.26
C GLY A 594 -44.51 -19.56 28.61
N LYS A 595 -44.12 -20.79 29.02
CA LYS A 595 -45.08 -21.86 29.42
C LYS A 595 -45.18 -22.06 30.92
N GLU A 596 -44.30 -21.45 31.71
CA GLU A 596 -44.41 -21.35 33.18
C GLU A 596 -45.12 -20.03 33.57
#